data_385ec0ef5fd07b963ed97c8a74ba19e2
#
_entry.id   385ec0ef5fd07b963ed97c8a74ba19e2
#
_cell.length_a   1.000
_cell.length_b   1.000
_cell.length_c   1.000
_cell.angle_alpha   90.00
_cell.angle_beta   90.00
_cell.angle_gamma   90.00
#
_symmetry.space_group_name_H-M   'P 1'
#
loop_
_entity.id
_entity.type
_entity.pdbx_description
1 polymer ?
#
loop_
_entity_poly.entity_id
_entity_poly.type
_entity_poly.pdbx_seq_one_letter_code
_entity_poly.pdbx_strand_id
1 'polypeptide(L)'
;IIIDQESESDKIVAPEHFPHDATVAFIYVQNKELAKRISLFLKSRGIFVSESSLIHEALDKVRINYYNILILEESEKSKLILAIVKKWNGMRRRDVNIILVETNCQSLHANEAFFRGVNSVVSAQDNERIENILDLALGEFKSYIEPWNIAAQKLHLKG
;
A
#
# COMPACT_ATOMS: atom_id res chain seq x y z
N ILE A 1 33.92 13.23 -23.45
CA ILE A 1 32.46 13.42 -23.38
C ILE A 1 32.06 13.12 -21.95
N ILE A 2 31.85 14.17 -21.19
CA ILE A 2 31.30 14.05 -19.83
C ILE A 2 29.80 13.89 -20.01
N ILE A 3 29.29 12.69 -19.77
CA ILE A 3 27.86 12.51 -19.61
C ILE A 3 27.54 13.01 -18.20
N ASP A 4 26.92 14.17 -18.13
CA ASP A 4 26.30 14.66 -16.91
C ASP A 4 25.30 13.61 -16.45
N GLN A 5 25.73 12.77 -15.52
CA GLN A 5 24.81 12.10 -14.62
C GLN A 5 24.30 13.21 -13.69
N GLU A 6 23.27 13.91 -14.12
CA GLU A 6 22.47 14.68 -13.19
C GLU A 6 22.02 13.72 -12.10
N SER A 7 22.56 13.94 -10.92
CA SER A 7 22.21 13.21 -9.72
C SER A 7 20.72 13.44 -9.43
N GLU A 8 19.91 12.41 -9.69
CA GLU A 8 18.48 12.35 -9.29
C GLU A 8 18.28 12.37 -7.75
N SER A 9 19.31 12.75 -6.98
CA SER A 9 19.36 12.45 -5.55
C SER A 9 18.85 13.54 -4.62
N ASP A 10 18.34 14.68 -5.09
CA ASP A 10 18.02 15.80 -4.16
C ASP A 10 16.62 16.43 -4.32
N LYS A 11 15.63 15.70 -4.80
CA LYS A 11 14.24 16.11 -4.58
C LYS A 11 13.83 15.71 -3.17
N ILE A 12 13.87 16.68 -2.27
CA ILE A 12 13.30 16.55 -0.93
C ILE A 12 11.81 16.24 -1.11
N VAL A 13 11.40 15.05 -0.73
CA VAL A 13 9.98 14.66 -0.72
C VAL A 13 9.29 15.43 0.41
N ALA A 14 8.34 16.28 0.04
CA ALA A 14 7.54 17.01 0.99
C ALA A 14 6.40 16.12 1.55
N PRO A 15 5.96 16.34 2.79
CA PRO A 15 4.76 15.69 3.31
C PRO A 15 3.55 15.99 2.42
N GLU A 16 2.77 14.95 2.16
CA GLU A 16 1.51 15.07 1.40
C GLU A 16 0.36 15.47 2.33
N HIS A 17 -0.54 16.28 1.83
CA HIS A 17 -1.70 16.75 2.58
C HIS A 17 -3.00 16.21 1.98
N PHE A 18 -3.73 15.46 2.80
CA PHE A 18 -5.04 14.92 2.47
C PHE A 18 -6.07 15.39 3.50
N PRO A 19 -7.38 15.38 3.16
CA PRO A 19 -8.42 15.64 4.17
C PRO A 19 -8.26 14.74 5.39
N HIS A 20 -8.59 15.26 6.57
CA HIS A 20 -8.36 14.57 7.86
C HIS A 20 -8.94 13.16 7.92
N ASP A 21 -10.13 12.97 7.38
CA ASP A 21 -10.84 11.68 7.41
C ASP A 21 -10.64 10.86 6.12
N ALA A 22 -9.70 11.27 5.27
CA ALA A 22 -9.45 10.58 4.01
C ALA A 22 -8.77 9.23 4.21
N THR A 23 -9.24 8.24 3.48
CA THR A 23 -8.49 7.01 3.25
C THR A 23 -7.51 7.24 2.11
N VAL A 24 -6.24 6.99 2.34
CA VAL A 24 -5.16 7.22 1.38
C VAL A 24 -4.42 5.93 1.09
N ALA A 25 -4.29 5.63 -0.17
CA ALA A 25 -3.48 4.51 -0.66
C ALA A 25 -2.19 5.00 -1.30
N PHE A 26 -1.11 4.28 -1.06
CA PHE A 26 0.15 4.43 -1.76
C PHE A 26 0.37 3.25 -2.70
N ILE A 27 0.73 3.54 -3.96
CA ILE A 27 0.95 2.53 -5.00
C ILE A 27 2.41 2.57 -5.45
N TYR A 28 3.09 1.44 -5.34
CA TYR A 28 4.40 1.20 -5.93
C TYR A 28 4.33 -0.03 -6.83
N VAL A 29 3.90 0.18 -8.07
CA VAL A 29 3.70 -0.84 -9.10
C VAL A 29 4.39 -0.38 -10.38
N GLN A 30 5.32 -1.16 -10.90
CA GLN A 30 6.12 -0.80 -12.07
C GLN A 30 5.37 -0.94 -13.39
N ASN A 31 4.46 -1.91 -13.48
CA ASN A 31 3.59 -2.05 -14.64
C ASN A 31 2.61 -0.86 -14.69
N LYS A 32 2.83 0.03 -15.65
CA LYS A 32 2.07 1.31 -15.75
C LYS A 32 0.58 1.11 -16.01
N GLU A 33 0.20 0.12 -16.80
CA GLU A 33 -1.23 -0.17 -17.06
C GLU A 33 -1.92 -0.69 -15.81
N LEU A 34 -1.27 -1.61 -15.11
CA LEU A 34 -1.78 -2.16 -13.85
C LEU A 34 -1.87 -1.07 -12.77
N ALA A 35 -0.83 -0.26 -12.62
CA ALA A 35 -0.83 0.87 -11.68
C ALA A 35 -1.98 1.84 -11.96
N LYS A 36 -2.22 2.17 -13.23
CA LYS A 36 -3.33 3.03 -13.65
C LYS A 36 -4.70 2.43 -13.34
N ARG A 37 -4.91 1.16 -13.61
CA ARG A 37 -6.16 0.46 -13.29
C ARG A 37 -6.42 0.44 -11.78
N ILE A 38 -5.41 0.12 -10.99
CA ILE A 38 -5.50 0.13 -9.52
C ILE A 38 -5.85 1.53 -9.03
N SER A 39 -5.15 2.55 -9.53
CA SER A 39 -5.39 3.94 -9.16
C SER A 39 -6.82 4.39 -9.47
N LEU A 40 -7.30 4.12 -10.67
CA LEU A 40 -8.66 4.46 -11.08
C LEU A 40 -9.72 3.75 -10.23
N PHE A 41 -9.50 2.47 -9.93
CA PHE A 41 -10.39 1.70 -9.07
C PHE A 41 -10.47 2.32 -7.67
N LEU A 42 -9.33 2.60 -7.04
CA LEU A 42 -9.29 3.20 -5.70
C LEU A 42 -9.97 4.56 -5.67
N LYS A 43 -9.71 5.41 -6.66
CA LYS A 43 -10.36 6.73 -6.80
C LYS A 43 -11.88 6.60 -6.96
N SER A 44 -12.35 5.59 -7.69
CA SER A 44 -13.79 5.32 -7.83
C SER A 44 -14.46 4.94 -6.50
N ARG A 45 -13.68 4.46 -5.53
CA ARG A 45 -14.13 4.15 -4.16
C ARG A 45 -13.94 5.32 -3.17
N GLY A 46 -13.58 6.50 -3.65
CA GLY A 46 -13.34 7.67 -2.82
C GLY A 46 -12.02 7.62 -2.06
N ILE A 47 -11.09 6.76 -2.46
CA ILE A 47 -9.76 6.64 -1.85
C ILE A 47 -8.79 7.57 -2.58
N PHE A 48 -8.08 8.38 -1.81
CA PHE A 48 -6.99 9.20 -2.35
C PHE A 48 -5.79 8.33 -2.68
N VAL A 49 -5.08 8.65 -3.74
CA VAL A 49 -3.97 7.85 -4.23
C VAL A 49 -2.70 8.69 -4.34
N SER A 50 -1.62 8.19 -3.75
CA SER A 50 -0.25 8.63 -3.99
C SER A 50 0.50 7.53 -4.73
N GLU A 51 1.32 7.89 -5.68
CA GLU A 51 2.08 6.95 -6.50
C GLU A 51 3.55 7.34 -6.55
N SER A 52 4.41 6.37 -6.74
CA SER A 52 5.79 6.58 -7.16
C SER A 52 6.27 5.42 -8.02
N SER A 53 7.05 5.72 -9.02
CA SER A 53 7.77 4.73 -9.82
C SER A 53 9.25 4.61 -9.42
N LEU A 54 9.76 5.55 -8.64
CA LEU A 54 11.13 5.61 -8.17
C LEU A 54 11.24 5.11 -6.74
N ILE A 55 12.15 4.17 -6.50
CA ILE A 55 12.29 3.55 -5.17
C ILE A 55 12.68 4.55 -4.09
N HIS A 56 13.59 5.49 -4.37
CA HIS A 56 14.00 6.48 -3.36
C HIS A 56 12.84 7.37 -2.92
N GLU A 57 12.07 7.86 -3.89
CA GLU A 57 10.86 8.63 -3.60
C GLU A 57 9.83 7.80 -2.83
N ALA A 58 9.62 6.54 -3.21
CA ALA A 58 8.71 5.64 -2.53
C ALA A 58 9.11 5.40 -1.07
N LEU A 59 10.39 5.18 -0.80
CA LEU A 59 10.91 5.01 0.55
C LEU A 59 10.68 6.26 1.41
N ASP A 60 10.96 7.44 0.86
CA ASP A 60 10.77 8.70 1.56
C ASP A 60 9.29 8.97 1.84
N LYS A 61 8.42 8.75 0.86
CA LYS A 61 6.96 8.89 1.04
C LYS A 61 6.43 7.99 2.15
N VAL A 62 6.82 6.73 2.16
CA VAL A 62 6.37 5.76 3.19
C VAL A 62 6.91 6.09 4.58
N ARG A 63 8.09 6.72 4.68
CA ARG A 63 8.65 7.17 5.96
C ARG A 63 7.96 8.41 6.50
N ILE A 64 7.61 9.36 5.63
CA ILE A 64 7.12 10.69 6.00
C ILE A 64 5.61 10.70 6.18
N ASN A 65 4.87 9.99 5.30
CA ASN A 65 3.42 10.04 5.26
C ASN A 65 2.79 8.83 5.94
N TYR A 66 1.53 9.00 6.32
CA TYR A 66 0.69 7.93 6.85
C TYR A 66 -0.30 7.48 5.79
N TYR A 67 -0.14 6.27 5.27
CA TYR A 67 -1.04 5.66 4.32
C TYR A 67 -1.87 4.56 4.99
N ASN A 68 -3.13 4.47 4.63
CA ASN A 68 -4.03 3.41 5.10
C ASN A 68 -3.85 2.10 4.32
N ILE A 69 -3.43 2.22 3.07
CA ILE A 69 -3.26 1.10 2.15
C ILE A 69 -1.91 1.24 1.45
N LEU A 70 -1.16 0.16 1.40
CA LEU A 70 0.04 0.04 0.56
C LEU A 70 -0.20 -1.05 -0.48
N ILE A 71 -0.08 -0.71 -1.77
CA ILE A 71 -0.14 -1.67 -2.86
C ILE A 71 1.23 -1.71 -3.53
N LEU A 72 1.90 -2.85 -3.39
CA LEU A 72 3.27 -3.04 -3.82
C LEU A 72 3.35 -4.18 -4.82
N GLU A 73 4.06 -3.97 -5.93
CA GLU A 73 4.43 -5.07 -6.83
C GLU A 73 5.67 -5.78 -6.27
N GLU A 74 5.63 -7.11 -6.22
CA GLU A 74 6.74 -7.91 -5.72
C GLU A 74 8.00 -7.69 -6.56
N SER A 75 9.07 -7.27 -5.91
CA SER A 75 10.38 -7.02 -6.50
C SER A 75 11.44 -6.90 -5.42
N GLU A 76 12.71 -6.91 -5.82
CA GLU A 76 13.80 -6.62 -4.86
C GLU A 76 13.69 -5.21 -4.27
N LYS A 77 13.19 -4.24 -5.05
CA LYS A 77 13.00 -2.86 -4.59
C LYS A 77 11.86 -2.75 -3.58
N SER A 78 10.73 -3.41 -3.82
CA SER A 78 9.59 -3.39 -2.87
C SER A 78 9.91 -4.05 -1.53
N LYS A 79 10.86 -4.97 -1.49
CA LYS A 79 11.39 -5.54 -0.22
C LYS A 79 12.00 -4.47 0.68
N LEU A 80 12.56 -3.40 0.13
CA LEU A 80 13.06 -2.26 0.90
C LEU A 80 11.92 -1.51 1.60
N ILE A 81 10.78 -1.36 0.94
CA ILE A 81 9.58 -0.77 1.55
C ILE A 81 9.05 -1.67 2.67
N LEU A 82 8.97 -2.98 2.43
CA LEU A 82 8.54 -3.94 3.45
C LEU A 82 9.50 -3.98 4.65
N ALA A 83 10.79 -3.73 4.45
CA ALA A 83 11.76 -3.62 5.54
C ALA A 83 11.48 -2.41 6.45
N ILE A 84 11.01 -1.28 5.90
CA ILE A 84 10.53 -0.15 6.70
C ILE A 84 9.29 -0.55 7.52
N VAL A 85 8.33 -1.20 6.88
CA VAL A 85 7.09 -1.67 7.52
C VAL A 85 7.37 -2.61 8.70
N LYS A 86 8.34 -3.49 8.57
CA LYS A 86 8.75 -4.42 9.63
C LYS A 86 9.27 -3.72 10.90
N LYS A 87 9.72 -2.49 10.78
CA LYS A 87 10.19 -1.69 11.92
C LYS A 87 9.06 -0.91 12.61
N TRP A 88 7.87 -0.87 12.04
CA TRP A 88 6.74 -0.22 12.68
C TRP A 88 6.30 -0.97 13.94
N ASN A 89 5.81 -0.21 14.93
CA ASN A 89 5.16 -0.84 16.06
C ASN A 89 3.88 -1.58 15.65
N GLY A 90 3.42 -2.48 16.49
CA GLY A 90 2.27 -3.34 16.17
C GLY A 90 0.98 -2.58 15.89
N MET A 91 0.77 -1.44 16.56
CA MET A 91 -0.43 -0.62 16.35
C MET A 91 -0.42 0.00 14.93
N ARG A 92 0.69 0.62 14.55
CA ARG A 92 0.83 1.19 13.21
C ARG A 92 0.71 0.12 12.11
N ARG A 93 1.37 -1.01 12.30
CA ARG A 93 1.32 -2.13 11.32
C ARG A 93 -0.09 -2.66 11.16
N ARG A 94 -0.83 -2.80 12.24
CA ARG A 94 -2.22 -3.28 12.23
C ARG A 94 -3.15 -2.39 11.43
N ASP A 95 -2.96 -1.09 11.50
CA ASP A 95 -3.85 -0.10 10.90
C ASP A 95 -3.62 0.10 9.40
N VAL A 96 -2.60 -0.57 8.83
CA VAL A 96 -2.25 -0.45 7.41
C VAL A 96 -2.54 -1.75 6.68
N ASN A 97 -3.34 -1.65 5.62
CA ASN A 97 -3.62 -2.76 4.71
C ASN A 97 -2.52 -2.84 3.64
N ILE A 98 -1.72 -3.90 3.69
CA ILE A 98 -0.65 -4.14 2.71
C ILE A 98 -1.08 -5.23 1.74
N ILE A 99 -1.15 -4.86 0.47
CA ILE A 99 -1.51 -5.74 -0.64
C ILE A 99 -0.28 -5.89 -1.54
N LEU A 100 0.18 -7.12 -1.72
CA LEU A 100 1.30 -7.44 -2.59
C LEU A 100 0.79 -8.01 -3.90
N VAL A 101 1.20 -7.41 -5.01
CA VAL A 101 0.91 -7.94 -6.35
C VAL A 101 2.09 -8.79 -6.81
N GLU A 102 1.84 -10.04 -7.11
CA GLU A 102 2.85 -11.03 -7.43
C GLU A 102 2.44 -11.86 -8.65
N THR A 103 3.41 -12.29 -9.46
CA THR A 103 3.13 -13.04 -10.70
C THR A 103 2.82 -14.51 -10.44
N ASN A 104 3.53 -15.14 -9.50
CA ASN A 104 3.51 -16.58 -9.27
C ASN A 104 2.76 -16.95 -7.98
N CYS A 105 1.57 -16.40 -7.77
CA CYS A 105 0.75 -16.71 -6.61
C CYS A 105 -0.71 -16.93 -7.01
N GLN A 106 -1.46 -17.46 -6.08
CA GLN A 106 -2.92 -17.49 -6.14
C GLN A 106 -3.46 -16.25 -5.39
N SER A 107 -4.32 -15.48 -6.04
CA SER A 107 -4.94 -14.31 -5.41
C SER A 107 -5.68 -14.68 -4.12
N LEU A 108 -5.53 -13.85 -3.11
CA LEU A 108 -6.15 -13.96 -1.78
C LEU A 108 -5.78 -15.24 -1.01
N HIS A 109 -4.64 -15.85 -1.32
CA HIS A 109 -4.14 -17.02 -0.60
C HIS A 109 -3.56 -16.60 0.76
N ALA A 110 -4.22 -16.99 1.85
CA ALA A 110 -3.89 -16.53 3.21
C ALA A 110 -2.49 -16.94 3.66
N ASN A 111 -2.05 -18.16 3.34
CA ASN A 111 -0.71 -18.64 3.72
C ASN A 111 0.40 -17.86 3.02
N GLU A 112 0.23 -17.54 1.75
CA GLU A 112 1.19 -16.69 1.01
C GLU A 112 1.28 -15.30 1.63
N ALA A 113 0.16 -14.68 1.93
CA ALA A 113 0.11 -13.39 2.61
C ALA A 113 0.86 -13.43 3.95
N PHE A 114 0.61 -14.46 4.75
CA PHE A 114 1.28 -14.66 6.02
C PHE A 114 2.81 -14.79 5.86
N PHE A 115 3.28 -15.62 4.95
CA PHE A 115 4.72 -15.79 4.67
C PHE A 115 5.37 -14.51 4.18
N ARG A 116 4.67 -13.72 3.39
CA ARG A 116 5.17 -12.43 2.88
C ARG A 116 5.10 -11.31 3.91
N GLY A 117 4.39 -11.52 5.02
CA GLY A 117 4.16 -10.49 6.05
C GLY A 117 3.23 -9.36 5.60
N VAL A 118 2.33 -9.66 4.68
CA VAL A 118 1.34 -8.72 4.13
C VAL A 118 -0.09 -9.17 4.47
N ASN A 119 -1.07 -8.32 4.22
CA ASN A 119 -2.47 -8.64 4.49
C ASN A 119 -3.10 -9.49 3.37
N SER A 120 -2.77 -9.19 2.13
CA SER A 120 -3.28 -9.93 0.98
C SER A 120 -2.23 -10.03 -0.11
N VAL A 121 -2.28 -11.09 -0.88
CA VAL A 121 -1.54 -11.24 -2.14
C VAL A 121 -2.53 -11.26 -3.30
N VAL A 122 -2.16 -10.64 -4.41
CA VAL A 122 -2.97 -10.56 -5.63
C VAL A 122 -2.11 -11.03 -6.79
N SER A 123 -2.63 -11.98 -7.58
CA SER A 123 -1.92 -12.43 -8.77
C SER A 123 -2.04 -11.41 -9.91
N ALA A 124 -0.91 -11.00 -10.47
CA ALA A 124 -0.88 -10.18 -11.66
C ALA A 124 -1.49 -10.89 -12.89
N GLN A 125 -1.58 -12.22 -12.86
CA GLN A 125 -2.24 -13.01 -13.91
C GLN A 125 -3.76 -12.88 -13.87
N ASP A 126 -4.35 -12.50 -12.75
CA ASP A 126 -5.78 -12.24 -12.60
C ASP A 126 -6.18 -10.84 -13.09
N ASN A 127 -5.46 -10.31 -14.04
CA ASN A 127 -5.58 -8.93 -14.52
C ASN A 127 -7.01 -8.53 -14.93
N GLU A 128 -7.77 -9.45 -15.56
CA GLU A 128 -9.15 -9.17 -15.96
C GLU A 128 -10.11 -8.94 -14.77
N ARG A 129 -9.76 -9.48 -13.60
CA ARG A 129 -10.57 -9.41 -12.37
C ARG A 129 -9.92 -8.62 -11.26
N ILE A 130 -8.92 -7.81 -11.58
CA ILE A 130 -8.14 -7.11 -10.55
C ILE A 130 -9.00 -6.22 -9.64
N GLU A 131 -9.98 -5.54 -10.20
CA GLU A 131 -10.87 -4.66 -9.43
C GLU A 131 -11.72 -5.45 -8.44
N ASN A 132 -12.26 -6.60 -8.85
CA ASN A 132 -13.04 -7.46 -7.97
C ASN A 132 -12.18 -8.06 -6.84
N ILE A 133 -10.96 -8.45 -7.16
CA ILE A 133 -10.01 -9.02 -6.18
C ILE A 133 -9.58 -7.95 -5.18
N LEU A 134 -9.29 -6.74 -5.63
CA LEU A 134 -8.98 -5.61 -4.76
C LEU A 134 -10.16 -5.25 -3.86
N ASP A 135 -11.37 -5.28 -4.38
CA ASP A 135 -12.58 -5.03 -3.60
C ASP A 135 -12.74 -6.04 -2.45
N LEU A 136 -12.49 -7.31 -2.74
CA LEU A 136 -12.47 -8.37 -1.72
C LEU A 136 -11.36 -8.14 -0.69
N ALA A 137 -10.15 -7.81 -1.13
CA ALA A 137 -9.02 -7.55 -0.23
C ALA A 137 -9.29 -6.36 0.71
N LEU A 138 -9.89 -5.30 0.19
CA LEU A 138 -10.30 -4.14 1.00
C LEU A 138 -11.40 -4.51 2.01
N GLY A 139 -12.37 -5.31 1.58
CA GLY A 139 -13.46 -5.77 2.44
C GLY A 139 -12.99 -6.70 3.55
N GLU A 140 -12.09 -7.62 3.25
CA GLU A 140 -11.48 -8.52 4.25
C GLU A 140 -10.72 -7.74 5.31
N PHE A 141 -9.92 -6.76 4.92
CA PHE A 141 -9.20 -5.89 5.87
C PHE A 141 -10.17 -5.08 6.74
N LYS A 142 -11.22 -4.51 6.15
CA LYS A 142 -12.25 -3.77 6.89
C LYS A 142 -12.88 -4.64 7.98
N SER A 143 -13.25 -5.85 7.63
CA SER A 143 -13.81 -6.82 8.59
C SER A 143 -12.81 -7.20 9.69
N TYR A 144 -11.54 -7.33 9.35
CA TYR A 144 -10.46 -7.61 10.30
C TYR A 144 -10.25 -6.49 11.30
N ILE A 145 -10.22 -5.24 10.84
CA ILE A 145 -9.90 -4.08 11.69
C ILE A 145 -11.10 -3.54 12.50
N GLU A 146 -12.32 -3.86 12.09
CA GLU A 146 -13.55 -3.32 12.69
C GLU A 146 -13.64 -3.54 14.20
N PRO A 147 -13.36 -4.74 14.76
CA PRO A 147 -13.39 -4.96 16.20
C PRO A 147 -12.44 -4.04 16.98
N TRP A 148 -11.29 -3.72 16.41
CA TRP A 148 -10.31 -2.81 17.00
C TRP A 148 -10.81 -1.37 16.99
N ASN A 149 -11.44 -0.95 15.91
CA ASN A 149 -12.02 0.39 15.79
C ASN A 149 -13.19 0.58 16.77
N ILE A 150 -14.05 -0.41 16.92
CA ILE A 150 -15.13 -0.40 17.90
C ILE A 150 -14.58 -0.30 19.33
N ALA A 151 -13.57 -1.09 19.66
CA ALA A 151 -12.94 -1.05 20.98
C ALA A 151 -12.30 0.32 21.26
N ALA A 152 -11.61 0.93 20.28
CA ALA A 152 -11.04 2.25 20.39
C ALA A 152 -12.09 3.34 20.64
N GLN A 153 -13.20 3.29 19.92
CA GLN A 153 -14.32 4.22 20.12
C GLN A 153 -14.91 4.10 21.53
N LYS A 154 -15.09 2.89 22.05
CA LYS A 154 -15.58 2.66 23.41
C LYS A 154 -14.64 3.23 24.47
N LEU A 155 -13.32 3.17 24.26
CA LEU A 155 -12.34 3.75 25.19
C LEU A 155 -12.40 5.27 25.19
N HIS A 156 -12.62 5.89 24.03
CA HIS A 156 -12.79 7.36 23.93
C HIS A 156 -14.07 7.86 24.57
N LEU A 157 -15.14 7.06 24.54
CA LEU A 157 -16.41 7.41 25.16
C LEU A 157 -16.43 7.25 26.69
N LYS A 158 -15.45 6.53 27.26
CA LYS A 158 -15.31 6.30 28.71
C LYS A 158 -14.29 7.24 29.39
N GLY A 159 -13.65 8.07 28.59
CA GLY A 159 -12.65 9.05 29.08
C GLY A 159 -13.25 10.35 29.51
#